data_ca68f9f64957b87322422e50d798d9bb
#
_entry.id   ca68f9f64957b87322422e50d798d9bb
#
_cell.length_a   1.000
_cell.length_b   1.000
_cell.length_c   1.000
_cell.angle_alpha   90.00
_cell.angle_beta   90.00
_cell.angle_gamma   90.00
#
_symmetry.space_group_name_H-M   'P 1'
#
loop_
_entity.id
_entity.type
_entity.pdbx_description
1 polymer ?
#
loop_
_entity_poly.entity_id
_entity_poly.type
_entity_poly.pdbx_seq_one_letter_code
_entity_poly.pdbx_strand_id
1 'polypeptide(L)'
;VTLPYRPNVGAVLFNRQGLVFVARRANFPNAEGPAGGWQLPQGGIDKNEDPRRAVLRELAEEIGTDRAEIIGEHPEWLTYDLPEHLVGVALRGRYRGQRQRWFALRFTGSESDIRLDADSHPEFDAWRWAELAELPALAVDFKRPIYEILAVSFARFAAA
;
A
#
# COMPACT_ATOMS: atom_id res chain seq x y z
N VAL A 1 -13.53 -22.00 13.33
CA VAL A 1 -14.13 -21.10 12.32
C VAL A 1 -13.02 -20.32 11.64
N THR A 2 -12.97 -20.41 10.33
CA THR A 2 -11.98 -19.70 9.53
C THR A 2 -12.42 -18.25 9.34
N LEU A 3 -11.56 -17.30 9.69
CA LEU A 3 -11.85 -15.90 9.46
C LEU A 3 -11.76 -15.56 7.96
N PRO A 4 -12.53 -14.57 7.49
CA PRO A 4 -12.45 -14.14 6.09
C PRO A 4 -11.25 -13.27 5.81
N TYR A 5 -10.95 -13.05 4.53
CA TYR A 5 -10.01 -12.01 4.10
C TYR A 5 -10.71 -10.67 4.03
N ARG A 6 -9.98 -9.62 4.37
CA ARG A 6 -10.50 -8.25 4.23
C ARG A 6 -10.27 -7.77 2.80
N PRO A 7 -11.33 -7.34 2.07
CA PRO A 7 -11.13 -6.72 0.76
C PRO A 7 -10.39 -5.40 0.90
N ASN A 8 -9.39 -5.20 0.06
CA ASN A 8 -8.43 -4.12 0.21
C ASN A 8 -7.91 -3.67 -1.16
N VAL A 9 -7.50 -2.42 -1.25
CA VAL A 9 -6.80 -1.89 -2.42
C VAL A 9 -5.43 -1.41 -2.01
N GLY A 10 -4.49 -1.46 -2.95
CA GLY A 10 -3.16 -0.93 -2.73
C GLY A 10 -2.69 -0.12 -3.93
N ALA A 11 -1.80 0.83 -3.68
CA ALA A 11 -1.31 1.75 -4.68
C ALA A 11 0.21 1.67 -4.81
N VAL A 12 0.67 1.44 -6.03
CA VAL A 12 2.07 1.67 -6.40
C VAL A 12 2.07 3.00 -7.14
N LEU A 13 2.44 4.06 -6.43
CA LEU A 13 2.38 5.43 -6.94
C LEU A 13 3.74 5.85 -7.46
N PHE A 14 3.82 6.06 -8.78
CA PHE A 14 5.06 6.42 -9.46
C PHE A 14 5.15 7.93 -9.67
N ASN A 15 6.33 8.49 -9.45
CA ASN A 15 6.60 9.86 -9.85
C ASN A 15 7.08 9.90 -11.31
N ARG A 16 7.48 11.10 -11.79
CA ARG A 16 7.92 11.27 -13.18
C ARG A 16 9.20 10.53 -13.51
N GLN A 17 10.03 10.25 -12.52
CA GLN A 17 11.28 9.53 -12.69
C GLN A 17 11.08 8.00 -12.57
N GLY A 18 9.85 7.55 -12.38
CA GLY A 18 9.57 6.13 -12.21
C GLY A 18 9.89 5.58 -10.83
N LEU A 19 10.11 6.47 -9.86
CA LEU A 19 10.29 6.08 -8.47
C LEU A 19 8.94 5.91 -7.78
N VAL A 20 8.90 5.11 -6.74
CA VAL A 20 7.69 4.69 -6.05
C VAL A 20 7.58 5.34 -4.68
N PHE A 21 6.39 5.82 -4.35
CA PHE A 21 6.08 6.34 -3.02
C PHE A 21 6.07 5.21 -2.01
N VAL A 22 6.86 5.36 -0.94
CA VAL A 22 6.80 4.48 0.23
C VAL A 22 6.70 5.34 1.48
N ALA A 23 6.00 4.83 2.48
CA ALA A 23 5.79 5.54 3.72
C ALA A 23 6.07 4.63 4.92
N ARG A 24 6.53 5.24 6.01
CA ARG A 24 6.84 4.52 7.23
C ARG A 24 5.66 4.63 8.19
N ARG A 25 5.24 3.52 8.75
CA ARG A 25 4.14 3.51 9.72
C ARG A 25 4.54 4.22 11.00
N ALA A 26 3.70 5.17 11.41
CA ALA A 26 3.74 5.72 12.74
C ALA A 26 3.37 4.61 13.75
N ASN A 27 3.90 4.66 14.95
CA ASN A 27 3.57 3.69 15.99
C ASN A 27 3.88 2.23 15.62
N PHE A 28 4.96 2.03 14.90
CA PHE A 28 5.42 0.68 14.55
C PHE A 28 6.82 0.50 15.13
N PRO A 29 6.96 0.55 16.47
CA PRO A 29 8.27 0.62 17.12
C PRO A 29 9.09 -0.64 16.97
N ASN A 30 8.42 -1.79 16.83
CA ASN A 30 9.07 -3.06 16.62
C ASN A 30 8.89 -3.46 15.18
N ALA A 31 9.47 -2.64 14.31
CA ALA A 31 9.33 -2.83 12.88
C ALA A 31 9.63 -4.27 12.51
N GLU A 32 8.65 -4.92 11.92
CA GLU A 32 8.82 -6.26 11.40
C GLU A 32 9.42 -6.13 10.02
N GLY A 33 10.62 -6.62 9.88
CA GLY A 33 11.35 -6.51 8.65
C GLY A 33 12.52 -5.55 8.74
N PRO A 34 13.47 -5.66 7.82
CA PRO A 34 14.76 -4.97 7.92
C PRO A 34 14.68 -3.46 7.73
N ALA A 35 13.61 -2.94 7.19
CA ALA A 35 13.53 -1.54 6.80
C ALA A 35 12.60 -0.69 7.69
N GLY A 36 12.14 -1.22 8.80
CA GLY A 36 11.48 -0.41 9.81
C GLY A 36 10.05 0.00 9.50
N GLY A 37 9.27 -0.85 8.85
CA GLY A 37 7.84 -0.59 8.67
C GLY A 37 7.49 0.26 7.45
N TRP A 38 8.36 0.34 6.48
CA TRP A 38 8.06 1.00 5.20
C TRP A 38 7.07 0.18 4.40
N GLN A 39 6.09 0.86 3.80
CA GLN A 39 5.05 0.16 3.03
C GLN A 39 4.45 1.07 1.96
N LEU A 40 3.69 0.43 1.07
CA LEU A 40 2.89 1.11 0.06
C LEU A 40 1.55 1.52 0.66
N PRO A 41 0.94 2.60 0.16
CA PRO A 41 -0.42 2.97 0.58
C PRO A 41 -1.41 1.84 0.29
N GLN A 42 -2.29 1.58 1.24
CA GLN A 42 -3.33 0.56 1.09
C GLN A 42 -4.46 0.85 2.06
N GLY A 43 -5.63 0.31 1.77
CA GLY A 43 -6.75 0.47 2.68
C GLY A 43 -7.94 -0.37 2.27
N GLY A 44 -8.92 -0.47 3.16
CA GLY A 44 -10.11 -1.29 2.94
C GLY A 44 -11.02 -0.74 1.86
N ILE A 45 -11.72 -1.65 1.19
CA ILE A 45 -12.78 -1.29 0.24
C ILE A 45 -14.09 -1.24 1.02
N ASP A 46 -14.82 -0.14 0.89
CA ASP A 46 -16.13 -0.01 1.53
C ASP A 46 -17.17 -0.85 0.79
N LYS A 47 -18.26 -1.16 1.49
CA LYS A 47 -19.34 -1.95 0.91
C LYS A 47 -19.83 -1.29 -0.37
N ASN A 48 -19.90 -2.07 -1.45
CA ASN A 48 -20.35 -1.62 -2.78
C ASN A 48 -19.47 -0.55 -3.42
N GLU A 49 -18.26 -0.34 -2.90
CA GLU A 49 -17.33 0.61 -3.49
C GLU A 49 -16.53 -0.05 -4.61
N ASP A 50 -16.38 0.66 -5.73
CA ASP A 50 -15.52 0.23 -6.84
C ASP A 50 -14.06 0.31 -6.37
N PRO A 51 -13.24 -0.74 -6.59
CA PRO A 51 -11.82 -0.70 -6.21
C PRO A 51 -11.05 0.50 -6.77
N ARG A 52 -11.36 0.95 -7.99
CA ARG A 52 -10.68 2.12 -8.58
C ARG A 52 -10.99 3.40 -7.81
N ARG A 53 -12.20 3.54 -7.30
CA ARG A 53 -12.55 4.67 -6.44
C ARG A 53 -11.92 4.53 -5.06
N ALA A 54 -11.90 3.30 -4.56
CA ALA A 54 -11.33 3.02 -3.25
C ALA A 54 -9.86 3.40 -3.17
N VAL A 55 -9.06 3.09 -4.21
CA VAL A 55 -7.64 3.40 -4.18
C VAL A 55 -7.38 4.90 -4.17
N LEU A 56 -8.18 5.68 -4.90
CA LEU A 56 -8.04 7.14 -4.89
C LEU A 56 -8.48 7.73 -3.55
N ARG A 57 -9.56 7.21 -2.98
CA ARG A 57 -10.03 7.64 -1.65
C ARG A 57 -8.97 7.36 -0.58
N GLU A 58 -8.39 6.16 -0.61
CA GLU A 58 -7.34 5.79 0.35
C GLU A 58 -6.09 6.67 0.20
N LEU A 59 -5.72 7.02 -1.03
CA LEU A 59 -4.61 7.94 -1.22
C LEU A 59 -4.91 9.30 -0.58
N ALA A 60 -6.10 9.84 -0.80
CA ALA A 60 -6.47 11.12 -0.22
C ALA A 60 -6.42 11.07 1.30
N GLU A 61 -6.88 9.97 1.90
CA GLU A 61 -6.86 9.81 3.35
C GLU A 61 -5.45 9.65 3.91
N GLU A 62 -4.63 8.82 3.27
CA GLU A 62 -3.32 8.45 3.82
C GLU A 62 -2.21 9.46 3.52
N ILE A 63 -2.21 10.03 2.31
CA ILE A 63 -1.14 10.93 1.90
C ILE A 63 -1.60 12.34 1.56
N GLY A 64 -2.89 12.64 1.79
CA GLY A 64 -3.42 13.98 1.66
C GLY A 64 -3.74 14.43 0.24
N THR A 65 -3.56 13.58 -0.74
CA THR A 65 -3.85 13.96 -2.12
C THR A 65 -4.28 12.75 -2.94
N ASP A 66 -5.20 12.98 -3.86
CA ASP A 66 -5.58 12.01 -4.88
C ASP A 66 -5.17 12.46 -6.28
N ARG A 67 -4.19 13.37 -6.38
CA ARG A 67 -3.66 13.84 -7.68
C ARG A 67 -2.80 12.76 -8.29
N ALA A 68 -3.48 11.78 -8.85
CA ALA A 68 -2.86 10.61 -9.43
C ALA A 68 -3.78 10.05 -10.50
N GLU A 69 -3.17 9.46 -11.51
CA GLU A 69 -3.90 8.82 -12.60
C GLU A 69 -3.62 7.32 -12.54
N ILE A 70 -4.67 6.51 -12.58
CA ILE A 70 -4.51 5.06 -12.64
C ILE A 70 -4.01 4.69 -14.04
N ILE A 71 -2.81 4.09 -14.10
CA ILE A 71 -2.17 3.73 -15.36
C ILE A 71 -2.08 2.23 -15.58
N GLY A 72 -2.40 1.44 -14.57
CA GLY A 72 -2.39 -0.01 -14.70
C GLY A 72 -3.04 -0.66 -13.49
N GLU A 73 -3.34 -1.94 -13.64
CA GLU A 73 -3.97 -2.74 -12.61
C GLU A 73 -3.40 -4.14 -12.69
N HIS A 74 -3.01 -4.70 -11.55
CA HIS A 74 -2.60 -6.10 -11.54
C HIS A 74 -3.85 -6.95 -11.78
N PRO A 75 -3.81 -7.91 -12.71
CA PRO A 75 -5.04 -8.58 -13.16
C PRO A 75 -5.70 -9.50 -12.13
N GLU A 76 -4.95 -9.91 -11.11
CA GLU A 76 -5.43 -10.86 -10.11
C GLU A 76 -5.51 -10.22 -8.74
N TRP A 77 -6.43 -10.70 -7.91
CA TRP A 77 -6.43 -10.38 -6.50
C TRP A 77 -5.25 -11.10 -5.85
N LEU A 78 -4.50 -10.38 -5.02
CA LEU A 78 -3.38 -10.96 -4.28
C LEU A 78 -3.75 -11.06 -2.81
N THR A 79 -3.51 -12.22 -2.22
CA THR A 79 -3.84 -12.44 -0.81
C THR A 79 -2.58 -12.67 0.01
N TYR A 80 -2.63 -12.24 1.26
CA TYR A 80 -1.67 -12.69 2.25
C TYR A 80 -2.40 -13.02 3.54
N ASP A 81 -1.85 -13.97 4.29
CA ASP A 81 -2.34 -14.31 5.61
C ASP A 81 -1.52 -13.59 6.66
N LEU A 82 -2.19 -13.15 7.71
CA LEU A 82 -1.49 -12.61 8.87
C LEU A 82 -0.69 -13.72 9.54
N PRO A 83 0.50 -13.39 10.09
CA PRO A 83 1.19 -14.35 10.95
C PRO A 83 0.28 -14.77 12.10
N GLU A 84 0.44 -16.01 12.57
CA GLU A 84 -0.42 -16.59 13.59
C GLU A 84 -0.57 -15.69 14.81
N HIS A 85 0.51 -15.06 15.25
CA HIS A 85 0.48 -14.20 16.44
C HIS A 85 -0.31 -12.90 16.25
N LEU A 86 -0.61 -12.50 15.00
CA LEU A 86 -1.38 -11.30 14.69
C LEU A 86 -2.85 -11.61 14.42
N VAL A 87 -3.21 -12.87 14.21
CA VAL A 87 -4.62 -13.25 14.02
C VAL A 87 -5.36 -12.99 15.33
N GLY A 88 -6.50 -12.29 15.24
CA GLY A 88 -7.25 -11.88 16.42
C GLY A 88 -6.79 -10.57 17.03
N VAL A 89 -5.71 -9.97 16.53
CA VAL A 89 -5.15 -8.71 17.03
C VAL A 89 -5.16 -7.64 15.93
N ALA A 90 -4.47 -7.90 14.82
CA ALA A 90 -4.45 -6.97 13.69
C ALA A 90 -5.78 -6.98 12.96
N LEU A 91 -6.07 -5.94 12.19
CA LEU A 91 -7.29 -5.79 11.40
C LEU A 91 -8.54 -5.96 12.27
N ARG A 92 -8.51 -5.37 13.46
CA ARG A 92 -9.59 -5.43 14.47
C ARG A 92 -9.94 -6.86 14.90
N GLY A 93 -9.05 -7.81 14.70
CA GLY A 93 -9.26 -9.20 15.07
C GLY A 93 -10.29 -9.95 14.25
N ARG A 94 -10.75 -9.37 13.13
CA ARG A 94 -11.87 -9.92 12.34
C ARG A 94 -11.46 -10.71 11.11
N TYR A 95 -10.19 -10.65 10.71
CA TYR A 95 -9.75 -11.18 9.43
C TYR A 95 -8.52 -12.06 9.60
N ARG A 96 -8.37 -13.03 8.68
CA ARG A 96 -7.17 -13.86 8.63
C ARG A 96 -6.03 -13.21 7.83
N GLY A 97 -6.34 -12.17 7.08
CA GLY A 97 -5.41 -11.47 6.21
C GLY A 97 -6.17 -10.56 5.28
N GLN A 98 -5.56 -10.20 4.17
CA GLN A 98 -6.19 -9.31 3.21
C GLN A 98 -6.16 -9.90 1.81
N ARG A 99 -7.18 -9.55 1.03
CA ARG A 99 -7.33 -9.87 -0.37
C ARG A 99 -7.29 -8.55 -1.11
N GLN A 100 -6.25 -8.32 -1.89
CA GLN A 100 -5.89 -6.99 -2.37
C GLN A 100 -5.98 -6.86 -3.88
N ARG A 101 -6.56 -5.75 -4.33
CA ARG A 101 -6.51 -5.31 -5.71
C ARG A 101 -5.44 -4.23 -5.81
N TRP A 102 -4.43 -4.43 -6.64
CA TRP A 102 -3.30 -3.50 -6.74
C TRP A 102 -3.34 -2.70 -8.03
N PHE A 103 -3.07 -1.40 -7.90
CA PHE A 103 -3.05 -0.46 -9.00
C PHE A 103 -1.71 0.23 -9.12
N ALA A 104 -1.30 0.49 -10.36
CA ALA A 104 -0.19 1.40 -10.63
C ALA A 104 -0.79 2.76 -10.97
N LEU A 105 -0.26 3.82 -10.34
CA LEU A 105 -0.73 5.17 -10.55
C LEU A 105 0.45 6.09 -10.86
N ARG A 106 0.18 7.12 -11.66
CA ARG A 106 1.16 8.18 -11.94
C ARG A 106 0.78 9.41 -11.11
N PHE A 107 1.72 9.89 -10.30
CA PHE A 107 1.49 11.09 -9.51
C PHE A 107 1.45 12.30 -10.43
N THR A 108 0.37 13.11 -10.33
CA THR A 108 0.16 14.29 -11.16
C THR A 108 0.25 15.59 -10.38
N GLY A 109 0.46 15.52 -9.07
CA GLY A 109 0.64 16.67 -8.21
C GLY A 109 2.10 17.02 -8.00
N SER A 110 2.34 17.89 -7.03
CA SER A 110 3.69 18.22 -6.57
C SER A 110 3.91 17.60 -5.19
N GLU A 111 5.18 17.48 -4.79
CA GLU A 111 5.50 16.89 -3.48
C GLU A 111 4.86 17.65 -2.33
N SER A 112 4.65 18.96 -2.50
CA SER A 112 3.98 19.77 -1.48
C SER A 112 2.51 19.41 -1.28
N ASP A 113 1.90 18.69 -2.20
CA ASP A 113 0.54 18.19 -2.04
C ASP A 113 0.47 17.00 -1.09
N ILE A 114 1.59 16.33 -0.87
CA ILE A 114 1.64 15.15 0.00
C ILE A 114 1.64 15.60 1.46
N ARG A 115 0.62 15.16 2.19
CA ARG A 115 0.43 15.53 3.60
C ARG A 115 0.02 14.31 4.39
N LEU A 116 0.92 13.83 5.22
CA LEU A 116 0.68 12.64 6.03
C LEU A 116 -0.26 12.92 7.20
N ASP A 117 -0.47 14.19 7.53
CA ASP A 117 -1.34 14.61 8.63
C ASP A 117 -2.72 15.07 8.19
N ALA A 118 -3.12 14.73 6.96
CA ALA A 118 -4.43 15.13 6.44
C ALA A 118 -5.58 14.45 7.17
N ASP A 119 -5.37 13.23 7.65
CA ASP A 119 -6.35 12.51 8.47
C ASP A 119 -6.11 12.83 9.94
N SER A 120 -7.17 12.76 10.75
CA SER A 120 -7.09 12.96 12.20
C SER A 120 -6.28 11.89 12.91
N HIS A 121 -6.09 10.73 12.28
CA HIS A 121 -5.30 9.62 12.82
C HIS A 121 -4.24 9.20 11.79
N PRO A 122 -3.13 9.94 11.67
CA PRO A 122 -2.12 9.64 10.67
C PRO A 122 -1.54 8.24 10.84
N GLU A 123 -1.50 7.49 9.74
CA GLU A 123 -0.90 6.16 9.74
C GLU A 123 0.61 6.21 9.55
N PHE A 124 1.12 7.25 8.91
CA PHE A 124 2.52 7.36 8.53
C PHE A 124 3.16 8.59 9.16
N ASP A 125 4.46 8.48 9.48
CA ASP A 125 5.22 9.60 10.03
C ASP A 125 6.36 10.06 9.13
N ALA A 126 6.61 9.36 8.02
CA ALA A 126 7.65 9.72 7.06
C ALA A 126 7.33 9.10 5.71
N TRP A 127 7.84 9.69 4.64
CA TRP A 127 7.71 9.13 3.30
C TRP A 127 8.95 9.45 2.47
N ARG A 128 9.15 8.67 1.41
CA ARG A 128 10.19 8.94 0.42
C ARG A 128 9.87 8.26 -0.91
N TRP A 129 10.61 8.61 -1.93
CA TRP A 129 10.59 7.89 -3.20
C TRP A 129 11.64 6.78 -3.14
N ALA A 130 11.29 5.62 -3.68
CA ALA A 130 12.16 4.46 -3.69
C ALA A 130 12.18 3.81 -5.08
N GLU A 131 13.23 3.05 -5.35
CA GLU A 131 13.25 2.24 -6.56
C GLU A 131 12.23 1.11 -6.42
N LEU A 132 11.53 0.78 -7.51
CA LEU A 132 10.58 -0.34 -7.49
C LEU A 132 11.26 -1.63 -7.03
N ALA A 133 12.50 -1.86 -7.46
CA ALA A 133 13.24 -3.06 -7.10
C ALA A 133 13.55 -3.17 -5.60
N GLU A 134 13.49 -2.05 -4.84
CA GLU A 134 13.71 -2.09 -3.39
C GLU A 134 12.51 -2.62 -2.62
N LEU A 135 11.32 -2.61 -3.21
CA LEU A 135 10.09 -2.90 -2.47
C LEU A 135 10.13 -4.21 -1.68
N PRO A 136 10.58 -5.34 -2.26
CA PRO A 136 10.61 -6.58 -1.48
C PRO A 136 11.47 -6.48 -0.22
N ALA A 137 12.59 -5.77 -0.28
CA ALA A 137 13.47 -5.60 0.87
C ALA A 137 12.88 -4.68 1.94
N LEU A 138 11.98 -3.77 1.55
CA LEU A 138 11.34 -2.85 2.48
C LEU A 138 10.13 -3.48 3.18
N ALA A 139 9.56 -4.51 2.60
CA ALA A 139 8.33 -5.12 3.10
C ALA A 139 8.56 -5.91 4.38
N VAL A 140 7.54 -5.91 5.26
CA VAL A 140 7.51 -6.90 6.35
C VAL A 140 7.41 -8.29 5.73
N ASP A 141 7.91 -9.30 6.42
CA ASP A 141 8.10 -10.64 5.85
C ASP A 141 6.85 -11.23 5.20
N PHE A 142 5.71 -11.12 5.86
CA PHE A 142 4.49 -11.73 5.34
C PHE A 142 3.88 -10.98 4.14
N LYS A 143 4.33 -9.76 3.86
CA LYS A 143 3.91 -9.00 2.67
C LYS A 143 4.92 -9.08 1.53
N ARG A 144 6.13 -9.56 1.81
CA ARG A 144 7.20 -9.60 0.80
C ARG A 144 6.80 -10.30 -0.50
N PRO A 145 6.12 -11.47 -0.46
CA PRO A 145 5.73 -12.13 -1.72
C PRO A 145 4.87 -11.24 -2.63
N ILE A 146 3.98 -10.44 -2.04
CA ILE A 146 3.16 -9.52 -2.83
C ILE A 146 4.04 -8.44 -3.45
N TYR A 147 4.95 -7.86 -2.69
CA TYR A 147 5.84 -6.81 -3.21
C TYR A 147 6.76 -7.35 -4.31
N GLU A 148 7.19 -8.61 -4.21
CA GLU A 148 7.94 -9.26 -5.28
C GLU A 148 7.12 -9.37 -6.57
N ILE A 149 5.85 -9.74 -6.47
CA ILE A 149 4.95 -9.80 -7.62
C ILE A 149 4.78 -8.42 -8.24
N LEU A 150 4.56 -7.39 -7.42
CA LEU A 150 4.35 -6.03 -7.90
C LEU A 150 5.59 -5.48 -8.60
N ALA A 151 6.78 -5.79 -8.10
CA ALA A 151 8.02 -5.34 -8.71
C ALA A 151 8.20 -5.89 -10.13
N VAL A 152 7.66 -7.07 -10.40
CA VAL A 152 7.66 -7.66 -11.75
C VAL A 152 6.49 -7.14 -12.58
N SER A 153 5.29 -7.19 -12.01
CA SER A 153 4.05 -6.84 -12.72
C SER A 153 4.03 -5.40 -13.21
N PHE A 154 4.60 -4.48 -12.41
CA PHE A 154 4.59 -3.05 -12.72
C PHE A 154 5.94 -2.51 -13.19
N ALA A 155 6.88 -3.39 -13.54
CA ALA A 155 8.22 -2.97 -13.96
C ALA A 155 8.21 -1.99 -15.13
N ARG A 156 7.26 -2.13 -16.06
CA ARG A 156 7.15 -1.24 -17.22
C ARG A 156 6.84 0.21 -16.84
N PHE A 157 6.25 0.45 -15.68
CA PHE A 157 5.93 1.81 -15.23
C PHE A 157 7.09 2.49 -14.51
N ALA A 158 8.10 1.72 -14.11
CA ALA A 158 9.29 2.25 -13.47
C ALA A 158 10.30 2.80 -14.50
N ALA A 159 10.12 2.45 -15.76
CA ALA A 159 10.96 2.99 -16.83
C ALA A 159 10.65 4.47 -17.03
N ALA A 160 11.69 5.29 -17.00
CA ALA A 160 11.55 6.73 -17.21
C ALA A 160 11.34 7.05 -18.70
#